data_1820743948e2e59502719785654be380
#
_entry.id   1820743948e2e59502719785654be380
#
_cell.length_a   1.000
_cell.length_b   1.000
_cell.length_c   1.000
_cell.angle_alpha   90.00
_cell.angle_beta   90.00
_cell.angle_gamma   90.00
#
_symmetry.space_group_name_H-M   'P 1'
#
loop_
_entity.id
_entity.type
_entity.pdbx_description
1 polymer ?
#
loop_
_entity_poly.entity_id
_entity_poly.type
_entity_poly.pdbx_seq_one_letter_code
_entity_poly.pdbx_strand_id
1 'polypeptide(L)'
;LVGSEMCIRDRADAEADARGCGVIARLFQQALEWAAGHHDEGRYSPVAIGFHWTMAALVAFQIGWGFWMGRQPVGAAMVGAYDVHFAVGVLMLVLVIGRLSWRLMAPDLVNDADKPGWESWAAHVTHYVFYICLFGLPLTGWAMISATDRTRHLEVVGLIPWPLLPFQDLSNTQLWAIEAAAEWMHWGMVLTLLLMIPIHAGAALKHHLIDRDDVFHAMLPVVPLRPRKRTRWQRRWRALERRAVSTAKGLWRGLLGPKA
;
A
#
# COMPACT_ATOMS: atom_id res chain seq x y z
N LEU A 1 -47.74 10.97 -20.04
CA LEU A 1 -47.61 10.73 -18.59
C LEU A 1 -46.46 9.80 -18.22
N VAL A 2 -45.99 8.92 -19.12
CA VAL A 2 -44.87 7.98 -18.85
C VAL A 2 -43.50 8.66 -18.87
N GLY A 3 -43.32 9.76 -19.58
CA GLY A 3 -42.04 10.48 -19.67
C GLY A 3 -41.67 11.33 -18.46
N SER A 4 -42.63 11.72 -17.61
CA SER A 4 -42.37 12.55 -16.42
C SER A 4 -41.85 11.74 -15.24
N GLU A 5 -42.30 10.49 -15.08
CA GLU A 5 -41.84 9.63 -13.97
C GLU A 5 -40.42 9.09 -14.19
N MET A 6 -40.02 8.85 -15.43
CA MET A 6 -38.65 8.43 -15.77
C MET A 6 -37.66 9.55 -15.49
N CYS A 7 -37.99 10.80 -15.83
CA CYS A 7 -37.13 11.96 -15.61
C CYS A 7 -36.97 12.33 -14.11
N ILE A 8 -37.96 12.01 -13.28
CA ILE A 8 -37.91 12.21 -11.81
C ILE A 8 -37.06 11.15 -11.13
N ARG A 9 -37.11 9.91 -11.61
CA ARG A 9 -36.30 8.80 -11.11
C ARG A 9 -34.82 9.01 -11.39
N ASP A 10 -34.45 9.40 -12.62
CA ASP A 10 -33.06 9.70 -13.00
C ASP A 10 -32.46 10.86 -12.18
N ARG A 11 -33.26 11.88 -11.82
CA ARG A 11 -32.79 12.98 -10.94
C ARG A 11 -32.59 12.52 -9.50
N ALA A 12 -33.48 11.68 -8.96
CA ALA A 12 -33.36 11.18 -7.61
C ALA A 12 -32.13 10.26 -7.44
N ASP A 13 -31.87 9.44 -8.45
CA ASP A 13 -30.69 8.55 -8.49
C ASP A 13 -29.38 9.35 -8.64
N ALA A 14 -29.37 10.42 -9.48
CA ALA A 14 -28.24 11.32 -9.61
C ALA A 14 -27.97 12.15 -8.34
N GLU A 15 -29.00 12.58 -7.62
CA GLU A 15 -28.86 13.27 -6.32
C GLU A 15 -28.43 12.34 -5.20
N ALA A 16 -28.82 11.06 -5.23
CA ALA A 16 -28.38 10.04 -4.27
C ALA A 16 -26.89 9.70 -4.48
N ASP A 17 -26.46 9.57 -5.73
CA ASP A 17 -25.07 9.30 -6.10
C ASP A 17 -24.16 10.50 -5.77
N ALA A 18 -24.62 11.73 -6.02
CA ALA A 18 -23.90 12.95 -5.65
C ALA A 18 -23.76 13.11 -4.12
N ARG A 19 -24.78 12.69 -3.34
CA ARG A 19 -24.72 12.68 -1.86
C ARG A 19 -23.76 11.59 -1.38
N GLY A 20 -23.78 10.40 -1.97
CA GLY A 20 -22.86 9.31 -1.65
C GLY A 20 -21.41 9.70 -1.93
N CYS A 21 -21.12 10.30 -3.08
CA CYS A 21 -19.80 10.81 -3.43
C CYS A 21 -19.33 11.92 -2.46
N GLY A 22 -20.23 12.80 -2.03
CA GLY A 22 -19.94 13.84 -1.05
C GLY A 22 -19.64 13.30 0.36
N VAL A 23 -20.22 12.15 0.76
CA VAL A 23 -19.91 11.49 2.03
C VAL A 23 -18.53 10.83 1.97
N ILE A 24 -18.23 10.09 0.91
CA ILE A 24 -16.94 9.45 0.72
C ILE A 24 -15.81 10.49 0.69
N ALA A 25 -16.00 11.58 -0.07
CA ALA A 25 -15.02 12.66 -0.13
C ALA A 25 -14.78 13.32 1.24
N ARG A 26 -15.83 13.52 2.05
CA ARG A 26 -15.72 14.05 3.42
C ARG A 26 -14.98 13.10 4.36
N LEU A 27 -15.34 11.81 4.35
CA LEU A 27 -14.65 10.78 5.16
C LEU A 27 -13.17 10.68 4.79
N PHE A 28 -12.88 10.78 3.50
CA PHE A 28 -11.53 10.77 3.00
C PHE A 28 -10.72 12.01 3.45
N GLN A 29 -11.30 13.21 3.37
CA GLN A 29 -10.68 14.43 3.89
C GLN A 29 -10.45 14.36 5.41
N GLN A 30 -11.42 13.86 6.18
CA GLN A 30 -11.25 13.66 7.62
C GLN A 30 -10.12 12.68 7.93
N ALA A 31 -9.98 11.60 7.16
CA ALA A 31 -8.89 10.64 7.31
C ALA A 31 -7.52 11.26 6.99
N LEU A 32 -7.45 12.13 5.97
CA LEU A 32 -6.22 12.86 5.64
C LEU A 32 -5.86 13.89 6.71
N GLU A 33 -6.83 14.64 7.24
CA GLU A 33 -6.61 15.61 8.33
C GLU A 33 -6.16 14.91 9.61
N TRP A 34 -6.76 13.76 9.92
CA TRP A 34 -6.35 12.92 11.04
C TRP A 34 -4.92 12.35 10.84
N ALA A 35 -4.59 11.89 9.64
CA ALA A 35 -3.23 11.45 9.30
C ALA A 35 -2.21 12.59 9.40
N ALA A 36 -2.57 13.79 8.95
CA ALA A 36 -1.74 14.98 9.06
C ALA A 36 -1.48 15.40 10.53
N GLY A 37 -2.47 15.21 11.41
CA GLY A 37 -2.31 15.42 12.85
C GLY A 37 -1.23 14.51 13.45
N HIS A 38 -1.19 13.23 13.06
CA HIS A 38 -0.15 12.29 13.50
C HIS A 38 1.23 12.64 12.94
N HIS A 39 1.30 13.16 11.71
CA HIS A 39 2.53 13.67 11.13
C HIS A 39 3.12 14.82 11.97
N ASP A 40 2.30 15.70 12.52
CA ASP A 40 2.72 16.79 13.40
C ASP A 40 3.37 16.29 14.70
N GLU A 41 3.01 15.10 15.14
CA GLU A 41 3.62 14.42 16.29
C GLU A 41 4.93 13.69 15.94
N GLY A 42 5.32 13.65 14.67
CA GLY A 42 6.51 12.92 14.19
C GLY A 42 6.26 11.41 14.03
N ARG A 43 5.01 10.98 13.92
CA ARG A 43 4.58 9.58 13.73
C ARG A 43 4.00 9.38 12.35
N TYR A 44 4.12 8.15 11.85
CA TYR A 44 3.31 7.72 10.72
C TYR A 44 1.84 7.58 11.15
N SER A 45 0.93 7.80 10.22
CA SER A 45 -0.49 7.60 10.50
C SER A 45 -0.75 6.14 10.89
N PRO A 46 -1.72 5.86 11.78
CA PRO A 46 -2.09 4.49 12.14
C PRO A 46 -2.48 3.64 10.93
N VAL A 47 -3.02 4.25 9.86
CA VAL A 47 -3.29 3.56 8.59
C VAL A 47 -1.99 3.08 7.94
N ALA A 48 -0.96 3.94 7.85
CA ALA A 48 0.34 3.56 7.30
C ALA A 48 1.03 2.46 8.13
N ILE A 49 0.94 2.56 9.47
CA ILE A 49 1.44 1.57 10.42
C ILE A 49 0.69 0.24 10.25
N GLY A 50 -0.65 0.29 10.15
CA GLY A 50 -1.50 -0.89 9.94
C GLY A 50 -1.14 -1.61 8.63
N PHE A 51 -1.06 -0.89 7.51
CA PHE A 51 -0.60 -1.47 6.24
C PHE A 51 0.79 -2.10 6.36
N HIS A 52 1.73 -1.40 7.02
CA HIS A 52 3.09 -1.92 7.16
C HIS A 52 3.12 -3.27 7.87
N TRP A 53 2.55 -3.36 9.07
CA TRP A 53 2.64 -4.57 9.89
C TRP A 53 1.78 -5.71 9.34
N THR A 54 0.60 -5.41 8.78
CA THR A 54 -0.22 -6.43 8.10
C THR A 54 0.53 -7.02 6.91
N MET A 55 1.13 -6.18 6.06
CA MET A 55 1.90 -6.68 4.93
C MET A 55 3.17 -7.41 5.36
N ALA A 56 3.86 -6.96 6.39
CA ALA A 56 5.03 -7.66 6.93
C ALA A 56 4.68 -9.07 7.42
N ALA A 57 3.56 -9.21 8.14
CA ALA A 57 3.07 -10.51 8.59
C ALA A 57 2.67 -11.42 7.41
N LEU A 58 1.97 -10.87 6.40
CA LEU A 58 1.58 -11.63 5.22
C LEU A 58 2.79 -12.04 4.36
N VAL A 59 3.81 -11.18 4.22
CA VAL A 59 5.08 -11.53 3.53
C VAL A 59 5.77 -12.68 4.25
N ALA A 60 5.90 -12.61 5.57
CA ALA A 60 6.52 -13.70 6.34
C ALA A 60 5.73 -15.02 6.20
N PHE A 61 4.38 -14.93 6.24
CA PHE A 61 3.52 -16.08 5.97
C PHE A 61 3.74 -16.63 4.55
N GLN A 62 3.69 -15.78 3.51
CA GLN A 62 3.82 -16.19 2.11
C GLN A 62 5.17 -16.84 1.82
N ILE A 63 6.26 -16.34 2.38
CA ILE A 63 7.58 -16.94 2.24
C ILE A 63 7.59 -18.32 2.88
N GLY A 64 7.16 -18.43 4.13
CA GLY A 64 7.11 -19.72 4.86
C GLY A 64 6.19 -20.72 4.19
N TRP A 65 4.98 -20.27 3.80
CA TRP A 65 3.98 -21.09 3.12
C TRP A 65 4.47 -21.53 1.73
N GLY A 66 5.13 -20.64 0.96
CA GLY A 66 5.69 -20.94 -0.35
C GLY A 66 6.74 -22.06 -0.29
N PHE A 67 7.66 -22.00 0.68
CA PHE A 67 8.61 -23.10 0.90
C PHE A 67 7.95 -24.40 1.37
N TRP A 68 6.88 -24.31 2.14
CA TRP A 68 6.16 -25.50 2.62
C TRP A 68 5.33 -26.12 1.50
N MET A 69 4.58 -25.33 0.69
CA MET A 69 3.73 -25.85 -0.39
C MET A 69 4.54 -26.62 -1.44
N GLY A 70 5.75 -26.16 -1.76
CA GLY A 70 6.64 -26.83 -2.72
C GLY A 70 7.13 -28.21 -2.28
N ARG A 71 6.89 -28.59 -1.02
CA ARG A 71 7.23 -29.90 -0.46
C ARG A 71 6.04 -30.86 -0.36
N GLN A 72 4.84 -30.40 -0.74
CA GLN A 72 3.65 -31.25 -0.65
C GLN A 72 3.68 -32.34 -1.73
N PRO A 73 3.22 -33.55 -1.41
CA PRO A 73 3.08 -34.60 -2.41
C PRO A 73 2.01 -34.21 -3.44
N VAL A 74 2.21 -34.64 -4.70
CA VAL A 74 1.26 -34.39 -5.78
C VAL A 74 -0.13 -34.93 -5.39
N GLY A 75 -1.13 -34.06 -5.44
CA GLY A 75 -2.50 -34.39 -5.07
C GLY A 75 -3.31 -33.19 -4.58
N ALA A 76 -4.48 -33.44 -4.02
CA ALA A 76 -5.41 -32.42 -3.55
C ALA A 76 -4.80 -31.48 -2.49
N ALA A 77 -3.94 -31.99 -1.61
CA ALA A 77 -3.27 -31.19 -0.58
C ALA A 77 -2.32 -30.14 -1.21
N MET A 78 -1.57 -30.53 -2.24
CA MET A 78 -0.71 -29.62 -2.99
C MET A 78 -1.55 -28.53 -3.67
N VAL A 79 -2.62 -28.91 -4.37
CA VAL A 79 -3.51 -27.97 -5.05
C VAL A 79 -4.09 -26.95 -4.06
N GLY A 80 -4.62 -27.41 -2.92
CA GLY A 80 -5.15 -26.51 -1.88
C GLY A 80 -4.08 -25.58 -1.28
N ALA A 81 -2.83 -26.04 -1.15
CA ALA A 81 -1.73 -25.20 -0.68
C ALA A 81 -1.40 -24.07 -1.67
N TYR A 82 -1.40 -24.36 -2.98
CA TYR A 82 -1.23 -23.35 -4.03
C TYR A 82 -2.40 -22.37 -4.08
N ASP A 83 -3.64 -22.84 -3.87
CA ASP A 83 -4.82 -21.98 -3.83
C ASP A 83 -4.74 -20.96 -2.68
N VAL A 84 -4.29 -21.37 -1.49
CA VAL A 84 -4.06 -20.47 -0.36
C VAL A 84 -2.96 -19.45 -0.69
N HIS A 85 -1.84 -19.91 -1.26
CA HIS A 85 -0.73 -19.02 -1.66
C HIS A 85 -1.22 -17.97 -2.67
N PHE A 86 -1.97 -18.38 -3.66
CA PHE A 86 -2.55 -17.51 -4.67
C PHE A 86 -3.53 -16.49 -4.06
N ALA A 87 -4.47 -16.95 -3.23
CA ALA A 87 -5.47 -16.09 -2.61
C ALA A 87 -4.84 -15.01 -1.74
N VAL A 88 -3.84 -15.37 -0.92
CA VAL A 88 -3.09 -14.40 -0.12
C VAL A 88 -2.25 -13.48 -1.01
N GLY A 89 -1.71 -13.99 -2.13
CA GLY A 89 -1.01 -13.18 -3.14
C GLY A 89 -1.91 -12.09 -3.74
N VAL A 90 -3.16 -12.43 -4.10
CA VAL A 90 -4.17 -11.45 -4.58
C VAL A 90 -4.51 -10.44 -3.48
N LEU A 91 -4.71 -10.87 -2.24
CA LEU A 91 -4.92 -9.97 -1.10
C LEU A 91 -3.75 -8.99 -0.94
N MET A 92 -2.51 -9.47 -1.06
CA MET A 92 -1.33 -8.62 -0.98
C MET A 92 -1.26 -7.61 -2.12
N LEU A 93 -1.68 -7.97 -3.33
CA LEU A 93 -1.78 -7.04 -4.46
C LEU A 93 -2.75 -5.89 -4.16
N VAL A 94 -3.90 -6.18 -3.58
CA VAL A 94 -4.88 -5.16 -3.15
C VAL A 94 -4.29 -4.27 -2.05
N LEU A 95 -3.64 -4.88 -1.05
CA LEU A 95 -3.04 -4.14 0.05
C LEU A 95 -1.87 -3.26 -0.39
N VAL A 96 -1.03 -3.68 -1.33
CA VAL A 96 0.09 -2.86 -1.81
C VAL A 96 -0.42 -1.67 -2.64
N ILE A 97 -1.48 -1.85 -3.43
CA ILE A 97 -2.16 -0.74 -4.12
C ILE A 97 -2.71 0.25 -3.09
N GLY A 98 -3.43 -0.22 -2.08
CA GLY A 98 -3.96 0.62 -1.00
C GLY A 98 -2.86 1.36 -0.24
N ARG A 99 -1.77 0.68 0.10
CA ARG A 99 -0.60 1.28 0.77
C ARG A 99 0.07 2.34 -0.08
N LEU A 100 0.28 2.07 -1.36
CA LEU A 100 0.89 3.04 -2.28
C LEU A 100 -0.02 4.25 -2.47
N SER A 101 -1.32 4.03 -2.68
CA SER A 101 -2.31 5.10 -2.77
C SER A 101 -2.30 5.98 -1.52
N TRP A 102 -2.31 5.38 -0.33
CA TRP A 102 -2.21 6.11 0.93
C TRP A 102 -0.93 6.93 1.02
N ARG A 103 0.22 6.35 0.65
CA ARG A 103 1.51 7.04 0.65
C ARG A 103 1.55 8.25 -0.28
N LEU A 104 0.93 8.14 -1.45
CA LEU A 104 0.87 9.25 -2.43
C LEU A 104 -0.05 10.39 -1.98
N MET A 105 -1.06 10.09 -1.15
CA MET A 105 -2.05 11.06 -0.67
C MET A 105 -1.72 11.64 0.71
N ALA A 106 -1.06 10.87 1.58
CA ALA A 106 -0.69 11.31 2.91
C ALA A 106 0.66 12.05 2.89
N PRO A 107 0.81 13.15 3.67
CA PRO A 107 2.07 13.87 3.72
C PRO A 107 3.21 13.01 4.27
N ASP A 108 4.38 13.09 3.64
CA ASP A 108 5.57 12.34 4.04
C ASP A 108 6.15 12.87 5.36
N LEU A 109 6.46 11.93 6.28
CA LEU A 109 7.19 12.22 7.52
C LEU A 109 8.69 12.44 7.31
N VAL A 110 9.21 12.12 6.14
CA VAL A 110 10.66 12.06 5.89
C VAL A 110 11.21 13.47 5.80
N ASN A 111 11.62 13.99 6.96
CA ASN A 111 12.48 15.16 7.04
C ASN A 111 13.93 14.68 6.93
N ASP A 112 14.39 14.42 5.71
CA ASP A 112 15.74 13.94 5.41
C ASP A 112 16.84 14.99 5.68
N ALA A 113 16.45 16.21 6.08
CA ALA A 113 17.37 17.32 6.27
C ALA A 113 18.45 17.10 7.37
N ASP A 114 18.21 16.15 8.27
CA ASP A 114 19.11 15.86 9.40
C ASP A 114 19.88 14.54 9.23
N LYS A 115 19.70 13.82 8.10
CA LYS A 115 20.35 12.51 7.86
C LYS A 115 21.50 12.64 6.84
N PRO A 116 22.55 11.81 6.94
CA PRO A 116 23.55 11.69 5.90
C PRO A 116 22.88 11.32 4.57
N GLY A 117 23.25 11.98 3.47
CA GLY A 117 22.61 11.81 2.17
C GLY A 117 22.59 10.37 1.66
N TRP A 118 23.60 9.55 2.02
CA TRP A 118 23.66 8.14 1.65
C TRP A 118 22.61 7.27 2.40
N GLU A 119 22.31 7.58 3.68
CA GLU A 119 21.28 6.84 4.45
C GLU A 119 19.87 7.12 3.91
N SER A 120 19.59 8.38 3.58
CA SER A 120 18.35 8.77 2.92
C SER A 120 18.21 8.07 1.55
N TRP A 121 19.25 8.10 0.72
CA TRP A 121 19.28 7.42 -0.55
C TRP A 121 19.05 5.90 -0.39
N ALA A 122 19.74 5.24 0.53
CA ALA A 122 19.59 3.82 0.79
C ALA A 122 18.18 3.47 1.26
N ALA A 123 17.55 4.29 2.11
CA ALA A 123 16.17 4.12 2.53
C ALA A 123 15.19 4.19 1.34
N HIS A 124 15.34 5.18 0.45
CA HIS A 124 14.51 5.30 -0.74
C HIS A 124 14.66 4.09 -1.67
N VAL A 125 15.90 3.69 -1.98
CA VAL A 125 16.17 2.51 -2.83
C VAL A 125 15.55 1.26 -2.22
N THR A 126 15.72 1.04 -0.92
CA THR A 126 15.14 -0.10 -0.21
C THR A 126 13.61 -0.14 -0.36
N HIS A 127 12.94 1.00 -0.18
CA HIS A 127 11.49 1.07 -0.35
C HIS A 127 11.05 0.83 -1.80
N TYR A 128 11.77 1.36 -2.81
CA TYR A 128 11.49 1.06 -4.22
C TYR A 128 11.63 -0.44 -4.52
N VAL A 129 12.69 -1.07 -4.03
CA VAL A 129 12.90 -2.52 -4.19
C VAL A 129 11.76 -3.31 -3.55
N PHE A 130 11.32 -2.95 -2.33
CA PHE A 130 10.16 -3.58 -1.72
C PHE A 130 8.89 -3.41 -2.55
N TYR A 131 8.58 -2.22 -3.06
CA TYR A 131 7.40 -2.02 -3.91
C TYR A 131 7.48 -2.85 -5.20
N ILE A 132 8.64 -2.90 -5.87
CA ILE A 132 8.84 -3.73 -7.06
C ILE A 132 8.55 -5.21 -6.74
N CYS A 133 9.09 -5.74 -5.63
CA CYS A 133 8.84 -7.11 -5.21
C CYS A 133 7.38 -7.35 -4.82
N LEU A 134 6.77 -6.45 -4.05
CA LEU A 134 5.40 -6.60 -3.56
C LEU A 134 4.34 -6.51 -4.67
N PHE A 135 4.60 -5.78 -5.76
CA PHE A 135 3.79 -5.80 -6.96
C PHE A 135 4.12 -6.98 -7.87
N GLY A 136 5.41 -7.21 -8.09
CA GLY A 136 5.89 -8.21 -9.03
C GLY A 136 5.56 -9.65 -8.63
N LEU A 137 5.65 -9.98 -7.34
CA LEU A 137 5.37 -11.34 -6.86
C LEU A 137 3.94 -11.81 -7.14
N PRO A 138 2.87 -11.07 -6.79
CA PRO A 138 1.52 -11.48 -7.16
C PRO A 138 1.29 -11.53 -8.67
N LEU A 139 1.85 -10.58 -9.42
CA LEU A 139 1.67 -10.53 -10.87
C LEU A 139 2.39 -11.70 -11.57
N THR A 140 3.59 -12.06 -11.16
CA THR A 140 4.29 -13.22 -11.70
C THR A 140 3.60 -14.52 -11.32
N GLY A 141 3.11 -14.66 -10.08
CA GLY A 141 2.30 -15.81 -9.68
C GLY A 141 1.02 -15.95 -10.51
N TRP A 142 0.34 -14.83 -10.80
CA TRP A 142 -0.84 -14.83 -11.66
C TRP A 142 -0.50 -15.20 -13.11
N ALA A 143 0.63 -14.72 -13.65
CA ALA A 143 1.09 -15.08 -14.98
C ALA A 143 1.44 -16.58 -15.07
N MET A 144 2.11 -17.15 -14.06
CA MET A 144 2.45 -18.57 -14.01
C MET A 144 1.19 -19.44 -14.09
N ILE A 145 0.23 -19.22 -13.19
CA ILE A 145 -0.98 -20.04 -13.15
C ILE A 145 -1.84 -19.89 -14.41
N SER A 146 -1.86 -18.71 -15.01
CA SER A 146 -2.57 -18.44 -16.25
C SER A 146 -1.91 -19.10 -17.46
N ALA A 147 -0.60 -19.31 -17.44
CA ALA A 147 0.13 -19.99 -18.49
C ALA A 147 0.07 -21.52 -18.37
N THR A 148 0.04 -22.05 -17.13
CA THR A 148 0.06 -23.49 -16.84
C THR A 148 -1.28 -24.17 -17.11
N ASP A 149 -2.40 -23.59 -16.64
CA ASP A 149 -3.73 -24.22 -16.75
C ASP A 149 -4.80 -23.21 -17.18
N ARG A 150 -5.09 -23.20 -18.46
CA ARG A 150 -6.10 -22.32 -19.10
C ARG A 150 -7.54 -22.72 -18.80
N THR A 151 -7.76 -23.90 -18.26
CA THR A 151 -9.09 -24.43 -17.96
C THR A 151 -9.47 -24.25 -16.49
N ARG A 152 -8.51 -23.87 -15.66
CA ARG A 152 -8.72 -23.75 -14.23
C ARG A 152 -9.60 -22.54 -13.91
N HIS A 153 -10.65 -22.78 -13.16
CA HIS A 153 -11.41 -21.73 -12.50
C HIS A 153 -10.67 -21.31 -11.23
N LEU A 154 -10.07 -20.12 -11.28
CA LEU A 154 -9.42 -19.53 -10.09
C LEU A 154 -10.48 -18.91 -9.21
N GLU A 155 -10.42 -19.22 -7.91
CA GLU A 155 -11.27 -18.61 -6.91
C GLU A 155 -10.42 -18.10 -5.76
N VAL A 156 -10.62 -16.85 -5.39
CA VAL A 156 -10.01 -16.28 -4.19
C VAL A 156 -10.85 -16.72 -3.00
N VAL A 157 -10.25 -17.51 -2.12
CA VAL A 157 -10.89 -18.08 -0.91
C VAL A 157 -12.10 -18.97 -1.24
N GLY A 158 -12.18 -19.56 -2.44
CA GLY A 158 -13.32 -20.38 -2.88
C GLY A 158 -14.64 -19.61 -3.02
N LEU A 159 -14.59 -18.27 -3.12
CA LEU A 159 -15.78 -17.42 -3.13
C LEU A 159 -15.81 -16.43 -4.31
N ILE A 160 -14.67 -15.87 -4.66
CA ILE A 160 -14.57 -14.79 -5.65
C ILE A 160 -13.88 -15.35 -6.90
N PRO A 161 -14.57 -15.45 -8.03
CA PRO A 161 -13.93 -15.87 -9.28
C PRO A 161 -12.86 -14.84 -9.69
N TRP A 162 -11.66 -15.33 -9.97
CA TRP A 162 -10.54 -14.50 -10.41
C TRP A 162 -10.20 -14.83 -11.87
N PRO A 163 -10.16 -13.84 -12.78
CA PRO A 163 -9.92 -14.10 -14.19
C PRO A 163 -8.49 -14.60 -14.42
N LEU A 164 -8.34 -15.48 -15.40
CA LEU A 164 -7.03 -15.79 -15.98
C LEU A 164 -6.59 -14.65 -16.90
N LEU A 165 -5.29 -14.51 -17.10
CA LEU A 165 -4.75 -13.60 -18.11
C LEU A 165 -5.14 -14.11 -19.51
N PRO A 166 -5.35 -13.22 -20.50
CA PRO A 166 -5.85 -13.57 -21.84
C PRO A 166 -4.76 -14.21 -22.71
N PHE A 167 -4.35 -15.43 -22.36
CA PHE A 167 -3.32 -16.21 -23.04
C PHE A 167 -3.89 -17.27 -23.99
N GLN A 168 -5.21 -17.20 -24.33
CA GLN A 168 -5.92 -18.24 -25.09
C GLN A 168 -5.35 -18.46 -26.48
N ASP A 169 -4.88 -17.40 -27.13
CA ASP A 169 -4.38 -17.43 -28.51
C ASP A 169 -2.87 -17.73 -28.61
N LEU A 170 -2.19 -17.93 -27.48
CA LEU A 170 -0.76 -18.20 -27.44
C LEU A 170 -0.46 -19.68 -27.72
N SER A 171 0.61 -19.93 -28.45
CA SER A 171 1.14 -21.27 -28.66
C SER A 171 1.71 -21.87 -27.38
N ASN A 172 1.78 -23.20 -27.30
CA ASN A 172 2.36 -23.89 -26.15
C ASN A 172 3.82 -23.46 -25.87
N THR A 173 4.60 -23.18 -26.91
CA THR A 173 5.97 -22.67 -26.76
C THR A 173 6.02 -21.30 -26.09
N GLN A 174 5.10 -20.39 -26.46
CA GLN A 174 4.99 -19.07 -25.84
C GLN A 174 4.53 -19.17 -24.39
N LEU A 175 3.56 -20.04 -24.10
CA LEU A 175 3.08 -20.26 -22.73
C LEU A 175 4.20 -20.80 -21.83
N TRP A 176 4.93 -21.81 -22.32
CA TRP A 176 6.08 -22.34 -21.60
C TRP A 176 7.15 -21.25 -21.31
N ALA A 177 7.44 -20.40 -22.30
CA ALA A 177 8.39 -19.31 -22.14
C ALA A 177 7.91 -18.27 -21.10
N ILE A 178 6.61 -17.94 -21.08
CA ILE A 178 6.00 -17.03 -20.10
C ILE A 178 6.07 -17.64 -18.70
N GLU A 179 5.69 -18.91 -18.55
CA GLU A 179 5.72 -19.64 -17.28
C GLU A 179 7.14 -19.66 -16.72
N ALA A 180 8.13 -20.09 -17.51
CA ALA A 180 9.52 -20.15 -17.11
C ALA A 180 10.07 -18.76 -16.73
N ALA A 181 9.80 -17.72 -17.53
CA ALA A 181 10.23 -16.36 -17.22
C ALA A 181 9.59 -15.83 -15.92
N ALA A 182 8.28 -16.05 -15.75
CA ALA A 182 7.56 -15.63 -14.55
C ALA A 182 8.07 -16.36 -13.31
N GLU A 183 8.38 -17.65 -13.41
CA GLU A 183 8.97 -18.45 -12.33
C GLU A 183 10.33 -17.92 -11.90
N TRP A 184 11.24 -17.67 -12.84
CA TRP A 184 12.55 -17.08 -12.55
C TRP A 184 12.45 -15.71 -11.91
N MET A 185 11.55 -14.86 -12.41
CA MET A 185 11.29 -13.55 -11.84
C MET A 185 10.72 -13.66 -10.42
N HIS A 186 9.78 -14.57 -10.19
CA HIS A 186 9.17 -14.81 -8.89
C HIS A 186 10.23 -15.23 -7.86
N TRP A 187 11.04 -16.25 -8.17
CA TRP A 187 12.13 -16.71 -7.32
C TRP A 187 13.18 -15.63 -7.07
N GLY A 188 13.55 -14.88 -8.11
CA GLY A 188 14.48 -13.76 -7.98
C GLY A 188 13.98 -12.70 -7.00
N MET A 189 12.68 -12.36 -7.05
CA MET A 189 12.06 -11.43 -6.10
C MET A 189 11.94 -12.01 -4.68
N VAL A 190 11.64 -13.32 -4.54
CA VAL A 190 11.66 -13.99 -3.22
C VAL A 190 13.05 -13.91 -2.59
N LEU A 191 14.10 -14.24 -3.34
CA LEU A 191 15.48 -14.12 -2.86
C LEU A 191 15.86 -12.68 -2.51
N THR A 192 15.39 -11.72 -3.30
CA THR A 192 15.57 -10.29 -3.01
C THR A 192 14.90 -9.91 -1.69
N LEU A 193 13.67 -10.36 -1.42
CA LEU A 193 13.00 -10.11 -0.13
C LEU A 193 13.72 -10.78 1.03
N LEU A 194 14.18 -12.03 0.87
CA LEU A 194 14.95 -12.76 1.90
C LEU A 194 16.24 -12.01 2.29
N LEU A 195 16.85 -11.29 1.36
CA LEU A 195 18.01 -10.44 1.63
C LEU A 195 17.61 -9.08 2.22
N MET A 196 16.60 -8.44 1.63
CA MET A 196 16.23 -7.06 1.99
C MET A 196 15.54 -6.97 3.35
N ILE A 197 14.73 -7.96 3.75
CA ILE A 197 14.01 -7.93 5.04
C ILE A 197 14.98 -7.86 6.22
N PRO A 198 16.01 -8.73 6.35
CA PRO A 198 16.98 -8.61 7.43
C PRO A 198 17.77 -7.30 7.40
N ILE A 199 18.15 -6.80 6.22
CA ILE A 199 18.85 -5.52 6.08
C ILE A 199 17.95 -4.37 6.56
N HIS A 200 16.69 -4.35 6.15
CA HIS A 200 15.72 -3.33 6.54
C HIS A 200 15.45 -3.35 8.05
N ALA A 201 15.22 -4.53 8.62
CA ALA A 201 15.02 -4.70 10.05
C ALA A 201 16.29 -4.33 10.86
N GLY A 202 17.46 -4.73 10.36
CA GLY A 202 18.76 -4.38 10.95
C GLY A 202 19.03 -2.88 10.93
N ALA A 203 18.70 -2.19 9.83
CA ALA A 203 18.80 -0.74 9.74
C ALA A 203 17.87 -0.04 10.76
N ALA A 204 16.61 -0.50 10.87
CA ALA A 204 15.68 0.03 11.86
C ALA A 204 16.18 -0.19 13.30
N LEU A 205 16.78 -1.36 13.57
CA LEU A 205 17.37 -1.68 14.87
C LEU A 205 18.63 -0.84 15.15
N LYS A 206 19.47 -0.57 14.15
CA LYS A 206 20.61 0.35 14.25
C LYS A 206 20.13 1.74 14.66
N HIS A 207 19.10 2.28 14.01
CA HIS A 207 18.52 3.57 14.36
C HIS A 207 18.01 3.60 15.81
N HIS A 208 17.41 2.50 16.28
CA HIS A 208 16.90 2.39 17.64
C HIS A 208 18.03 2.29 18.69
N LEU A 209 19.02 1.43 18.49
CA LEU A 209 20.04 1.06 19.49
C LEU A 209 21.26 1.97 19.46
N ILE A 210 21.73 2.34 18.25
CA ILE A 210 23.00 3.06 18.03
C ILE A 210 22.73 4.54 17.88
N ASP A 211 21.91 4.93 16.89
CA ASP A 211 21.64 6.32 16.57
C ASP A 211 20.66 6.96 17.59
N ARG A 212 19.87 6.11 18.27
CA ARG A 212 18.87 6.49 19.28
C ARG A 212 17.90 7.56 18.77
N ASP A 213 17.54 7.45 17.50
CA ASP A 213 16.54 8.29 16.86
C ASP A 213 15.12 7.66 16.93
N ASP A 214 14.13 8.37 16.42
CA ASP A 214 12.72 7.95 16.50
C ASP A 214 12.22 7.18 15.27
N VAL A 215 13.10 6.78 14.32
CA VAL A 215 12.71 6.11 13.07
C VAL A 215 11.95 4.81 13.34
N PHE A 216 12.50 3.98 14.23
CA PHE A 216 11.86 2.73 14.64
C PHE A 216 10.56 2.97 15.40
N HIS A 217 10.57 3.92 16.36
CA HIS A 217 9.41 4.23 17.17
C HIS A 217 8.26 4.86 16.37
N ALA A 218 8.57 5.59 15.30
CA ALA A 218 7.57 6.19 14.43
C ALA A 218 6.67 5.14 13.72
N MET A 219 7.18 3.89 13.58
CA MET A 219 6.45 2.76 12.99
C MET A 219 5.84 1.81 14.03
N LEU A 220 6.03 2.04 15.35
CA LEU A 220 5.42 1.22 16.39
C LEU A 220 4.11 1.86 16.88
N PRO A 221 3.01 1.09 16.98
CA PRO A 221 1.69 1.65 17.30
C PRO A 221 1.55 2.11 18.76
N VAL A 222 2.38 1.65 19.69
CA VAL A 222 2.14 1.73 21.14
C VAL A 222 3.23 2.50 21.92
N VAL A 223 4.35 2.85 21.31
CA VAL A 223 5.49 3.44 22.05
C VAL A 223 5.43 4.96 21.99
N PRO A 224 5.44 5.68 23.13
CA PRO A 224 5.51 7.14 23.15
C PRO A 224 6.81 7.63 22.50
N LEU A 225 6.70 8.61 21.62
CA LEU A 225 7.85 9.25 21.00
C LEU A 225 8.61 10.09 22.03
N ARG A 226 9.92 10.15 21.88
CA ARG A 226 10.73 11.11 22.64
C ARG A 226 10.34 12.54 22.21
N PRO A 227 10.22 13.50 23.14
CA PRO A 227 9.90 14.88 22.78
C PRO A 227 11.01 15.44 21.86
N ARG A 228 10.71 15.58 20.59
CA ARG A 228 11.65 16.08 19.58
C ARG A 228 11.88 17.58 19.78
N LYS A 229 13.11 17.98 20.05
CA LYS A 229 13.47 19.40 20.10
C LYS A 229 13.40 19.96 18.67
N ARG A 230 12.32 20.66 18.38
CA ARG A 230 12.15 21.33 17.06
C ARG A 230 13.25 22.35 16.84
N THR A 231 13.92 22.31 15.70
CA THR A 231 14.93 23.31 15.32
C THR A 231 14.28 24.69 15.19
N ARG A 232 15.09 25.77 15.38
CA ARG A 232 14.61 27.14 15.21
C ARG A 232 13.99 27.38 13.84
N TRP A 233 14.52 26.73 12.79
CA TRP A 233 14.05 26.84 11.41
C TRP A 233 12.68 26.19 11.22
N GLN A 234 12.44 24.98 11.75
CA GLN A 234 11.14 24.29 11.70
C GLN A 234 10.04 25.08 12.41
N ARG A 235 10.36 25.75 13.53
CA ARG A 235 9.43 26.66 14.24
C ARG A 235 9.06 27.89 13.40
N ARG A 236 10.04 28.48 12.68
CA ARG A 236 9.82 29.63 11.80
C ARG A 236 8.98 29.26 10.57
N TRP A 237 9.28 28.11 9.95
CA TRP A 237 8.56 27.66 8.77
C TRP A 237 7.07 27.40 9.07
N ARG A 238 6.76 26.69 10.15
CA ARG A 238 5.35 26.48 10.57
C ARG A 238 4.63 27.76 11.00
N ALA A 239 5.34 28.74 11.52
CA ALA A 239 4.74 30.03 11.82
C ALA A 239 4.33 30.77 10.51
N LEU A 240 5.13 30.66 9.45
CA LEU A 240 4.81 31.17 8.12
C LEU A 240 3.64 30.41 7.48
N GLU A 241 3.65 29.10 7.57
CA GLU A 241 2.60 28.23 7.07
C GLU A 241 1.23 28.53 7.73
N ARG A 242 1.20 28.63 9.07
CA ARG A 242 -0.01 29.04 9.80
C ARG A 242 -0.50 30.44 9.39
N ARG A 243 0.41 31.38 9.17
CA ARG A 243 0.06 32.74 8.67
C ARG A 243 -0.53 32.67 7.26
N ALA A 244 0.08 31.90 6.36
CA ALA A 244 -0.42 31.72 5.00
C ALA A 244 -1.82 31.07 4.97
N VAL A 245 -2.03 30.02 5.78
CA VAL A 245 -3.34 29.38 5.91
C VAL A 245 -4.39 30.32 6.53
N SER A 246 -4.03 31.09 7.55
CA SER A 246 -4.96 32.06 8.16
C SER A 246 -5.33 33.19 7.21
N THR A 247 -4.36 33.68 6.42
CA THR A 247 -4.59 34.69 5.39
C THR A 247 -5.48 34.14 4.25
N ALA A 248 -5.21 32.91 3.78
CA ALA A 248 -6.04 32.26 2.78
C ALA A 248 -7.48 32.05 3.28
N LYS A 249 -7.66 31.58 4.53
CA LYS A 249 -9.00 31.48 5.15
C LYS A 249 -9.69 32.83 5.31
N GLY A 250 -8.94 33.89 5.61
CA GLY A 250 -9.48 35.28 5.70
C GLY A 250 -9.97 35.79 4.33
N LEU A 251 -9.15 35.61 3.30
CA LEU A 251 -9.51 35.98 1.91
C LEU A 251 -10.71 35.18 1.41
N TRP A 252 -10.77 33.88 1.69
CA TRP A 252 -11.88 33.01 1.31
C TRP A 252 -13.20 33.41 1.97
N ARG A 253 -13.17 33.81 3.26
CA ARG A 253 -14.34 34.31 3.98
C ARG A 253 -14.76 35.69 3.45
N GLY A 254 -13.82 36.55 3.04
CA GLY A 254 -14.12 37.87 2.45
C GLY A 254 -14.73 37.78 1.06
N LEU A 255 -14.38 36.75 0.27
CA LEU A 255 -14.89 36.53 -1.08
C LEU A 255 -16.24 35.82 -1.14
N LEU A 256 -16.48 34.87 -0.21
CA LEU A 256 -17.65 33.97 -0.19
C LEU A 256 -18.52 34.15 1.06
N GLY A 257 -18.23 35.09 1.94
CA GLY A 257 -19.10 35.43 3.07
C GLY A 257 -20.45 35.94 2.56
N PRO A 258 -21.55 35.70 3.28
CA PRO A 258 -22.88 36.15 2.87
C PRO A 258 -22.85 37.66 2.68
N LYS A 259 -23.13 38.10 1.44
CA LYS A 259 -23.47 39.49 1.17
C LYS A 259 -24.84 39.70 1.81
N ALA A 260 -24.89 40.50 2.85
CA ALA A 260 -26.12 40.94 3.52
C ALA A 260 -27.04 41.68 2.54
#